data_cb7e6514802dd8126516ec86cd49e2fa
#
_entry.id   cb7e6514802dd8126516ec86cd49e2fa
#
_cell.length_a   1.000
_cell.length_b   1.000
_cell.length_c   1.000
_cell.angle_alpha   90.00
_cell.angle_beta   90.00
_cell.angle_gamma   90.00
#
_symmetry.space_group_name_H-M   'P 1'
#
loop_
_entity.id
_entity.type
_entity.pdbx_description
1 polymer ?
#
loop_
_entity_poly.entity_id
_entity_poly.type
_entity_poly.pdbx_seq_one_letter_code
_entity_poly.pdbx_strand_id
1 'polypeptide(L)'
;MSSASAAAPDPAPHARTGLLLATLSAAGACYSLLQSLVAPALPTIQHDLGVSTTAVAWIFTAYLLSASIVTPIAGRLGDMFGKKKVFIVAVAALGVGSLIAALSSSLGPMIAGRAIQGIGGAVFPLSYAIIRDEFPRHKVAGGIAITSAILGIGGGLGIVLSGPILSVLSYHWLFWIPFFVICLAVVAVILVVPESKHRSGGTVNWLGAALLSGWLVCLLLGVSQGRTWGWASGRTIGLFVAAAVLAATWIKVEDRSPVPLVDMRMMRRRAVWTTNLATMLIGFGMFASFLLVPQFVEIPTSTGYGFGA
;
A
#
# COMPACT_ATOMS: atom_id res chain seq x y z
N MET A 1 55.27 1.05 13.79
CA MET A 1 54.36 -0.08 14.03
C MET A 1 52.95 0.43 13.78
N SER A 2 52.46 0.22 12.57
CA SER A 2 51.12 0.67 12.17
C SER A 2 50.15 -0.45 12.50
N SER A 3 49.23 -0.21 13.46
CA SER A 3 48.12 -1.12 13.77
C SER A 3 47.10 -1.05 12.65
N ALA A 4 47.13 -2.00 11.76
CA ALA A 4 46.05 -2.22 10.79
C ALA A 4 44.79 -2.58 11.60
N SER A 5 43.80 -1.66 11.63
CA SER A 5 42.47 -1.93 12.11
C SER A 5 41.88 -3.06 11.25
N ALA A 6 41.73 -4.24 11.83
CA ALA A 6 41.05 -5.36 11.17
C ALA A 6 39.61 -4.99 10.96
N ALA A 7 39.24 -4.72 9.71
CA ALA A 7 37.86 -4.58 9.33
C ALA A 7 37.10 -5.87 9.69
N ALA A 8 35.95 -5.73 10.37
CA ALA A 8 35.10 -6.87 10.70
C ALA A 8 34.76 -7.67 9.42
N PRO A 9 34.83 -9.02 9.48
CA PRO A 9 34.57 -9.85 8.29
C PRO A 9 33.15 -9.59 7.75
N ASP A 10 33.05 -9.42 6.43
CA ASP A 10 31.80 -9.27 5.73
C ASP A 10 30.87 -10.45 6.07
N PRO A 11 29.61 -10.22 6.49
CA PRO A 11 28.73 -11.30 6.86
C PRO A 11 28.54 -12.28 5.71
N ALA A 12 28.52 -13.58 6.00
CA ALA A 12 28.38 -14.64 5.01
C ALA A 12 27.19 -14.36 4.07
N PRO A 13 27.26 -14.67 2.77
CA PRO A 13 26.23 -14.32 1.78
C PRO A 13 24.80 -14.73 2.17
N HIS A 14 24.67 -15.80 2.94
CA HIS A 14 23.37 -16.30 3.43
C HIS A 14 22.79 -15.44 4.56
N ALA A 15 23.61 -14.92 5.47
CA ALA A 15 23.17 -14.04 6.57
C ALA A 15 22.70 -12.69 6.01
N ARG A 16 23.39 -12.16 5.00
CA ARG A 16 23.00 -10.91 4.34
C ARG A 16 21.66 -11.01 3.62
N THR A 17 21.39 -12.12 2.94
CA THR A 17 20.10 -12.37 2.26
C THR A 17 18.94 -12.49 3.27
N GLY A 18 19.16 -13.18 4.39
CA GLY A 18 18.16 -13.33 5.45
C GLY A 18 17.81 -12.00 6.12
N LEU A 19 18.83 -11.19 6.45
CA LEU A 19 18.62 -9.87 7.07
C LEU A 19 17.91 -8.91 6.12
N LEU A 20 18.25 -8.93 4.83
CA LEU A 20 17.58 -8.14 3.81
C LEU A 20 16.09 -8.55 3.69
N LEU A 21 15.81 -9.86 3.62
CA LEU A 21 14.43 -10.35 3.60
C LEU A 21 13.64 -9.91 4.83
N ALA A 22 14.21 -10.06 6.01
CA ALA A 22 13.57 -9.64 7.27
C ALA A 22 13.25 -8.13 7.27
N THR A 23 14.18 -7.29 6.78
CA THR A 23 13.99 -5.84 6.69
C THR A 23 12.87 -5.46 5.72
N LEU A 24 12.87 -6.04 4.51
CA LEU A 24 11.82 -5.80 3.52
C LEU A 24 10.46 -6.30 4.01
N SER A 25 10.45 -7.45 4.66
CA SER A 25 9.27 -8.04 5.27
C SER A 25 8.71 -7.20 6.43
N ALA A 26 9.57 -6.66 7.28
CA ALA A 26 9.17 -5.77 8.37
C ALA A 26 8.51 -4.48 7.83
N ALA A 27 9.09 -3.86 6.78
CA ALA A 27 8.47 -2.71 6.12
C ALA A 27 7.12 -3.07 5.50
N GLY A 28 7.01 -4.24 4.87
CA GLY A 28 5.74 -4.77 4.33
C GLY A 28 4.69 -5.01 5.43
N ALA A 29 5.11 -5.56 6.57
CA ALA A 29 4.24 -5.76 7.73
C ALA A 29 3.69 -4.43 8.27
N CYS A 30 4.54 -3.39 8.39
CA CYS A 30 4.10 -2.06 8.81
C CYS A 30 3.01 -1.49 7.88
N TYR A 31 3.21 -1.61 6.57
CA TYR A 31 2.22 -1.18 5.58
C TYR A 31 0.90 -1.94 5.73
N SER A 32 0.96 -3.27 5.83
CA SER A 32 -0.21 -4.14 5.92
C SER A 32 -0.98 -3.93 7.22
N LEU A 33 -0.28 -3.81 8.35
CA LEU A 33 -0.88 -3.51 9.66
C LEU A 33 -1.61 -2.16 9.64
N LEU A 34 -0.97 -1.09 9.16
CA LEU A 34 -1.59 0.24 9.07
C LEU A 34 -2.85 0.25 8.22
N GLN A 35 -2.88 -0.54 7.16
CA GLN A 35 -4.04 -0.63 6.30
C GLN A 35 -5.23 -1.27 7.03
N SER A 36 -5.00 -2.32 7.80
CA SER A 36 -6.05 -3.15 8.41
C SER A 36 -6.46 -2.69 9.81
N LEU A 37 -5.59 -2.06 10.59
CA LEU A 37 -5.90 -1.52 11.93
C LEU A 37 -7.03 -0.49 11.92
N VAL A 38 -7.13 0.31 10.86
CA VAL A 38 -8.03 1.47 10.80
C VAL A 38 -9.46 1.08 10.41
N ALA A 39 -9.65 0.00 9.66
CA ALA A 39 -10.97 -0.39 9.17
C ALA A 39 -11.98 -0.67 10.30
N PRO A 40 -11.67 -1.50 11.31
CA PRO A 40 -12.55 -1.71 12.46
C PRO A 40 -12.70 -0.48 13.36
N ALA A 41 -11.72 0.44 13.33
CA ALA A 41 -11.71 1.65 14.15
C ALA A 41 -12.57 2.81 13.60
N LEU A 42 -13.05 2.71 12.35
CA LEU A 42 -13.81 3.79 11.73
C LEU A 42 -15.03 4.27 12.55
N PRO A 43 -15.85 3.39 13.16
CA PRO A 43 -16.97 3.83 14.00
C PRO A 43 -16.51 4.64 15.22
N THR A 44 -15.44 4.21 15.89
CA THR A 44 -14.85 4.93 17.03
C THR A 44 -14.31 6.30 16.62
N ILE A 45 -13.55 6.35 15.52
CA ILE A 45 -13.01 7.60 14.97
C ILE A 45 -14.17 8.54 14.55
N GLN A 46 -15.23 8.00 13.97
CA GLN A 46 -16.42 8.76 13.59
C GLN A 46 -17.06 9.41 14.80
N HIS A 47 -17.27 8.65 15.87
CA HIS A 47 -17.85 9.13 17.12
C HIS A 47 -16.98 10.21 17.77
N ASP A 48 -15.68 9.96 17.91
CA ASP A 48 -14.74 10.85 18.59
C ASP A 48 -14.52 12.18 17.84
N LEU A 49 -14.53 12.13 16.49
CA LEU A 49 -14.41 13.34 15.67
C LEU A 49 -15.77 14.03 15.42
N GLY A 50 -16.90 13.44 15.81
CA GLY A 50 -18.23 14.01 15.61
C GLY A 50 -18.61 14.20 14.13
N VAL A 51 -18.16 13.31 13.26
CA VAL A 51 -18.33 13.44 11.79
C VAL A 51 -19.34 12.41 11.25
N SER A 52 -19.85 12.65 10.04
CA SER A 52 -20.75 11.70 9.38
C SER A 52 -20.03 10.42 8.91
N THR A 53 -20.76 9.33 8.76
CA THR A 53 -20.25 8.06 8.20
C THR A 53 -19.62 8.25 6.81
N THR A 54 -20.21 9.11 5.98
CA THR A 54 -19.65 9.44 4.65
C THR A 54 -18.33 10.18 4.77
N ALA A 55 -18.20 11.07 5.75
CA ALA A 55 -16.99 11.85 5.96
C ALA A 55 -15.84 10.97 6.50
N VAL A 56 -16.11 10.10 7.48
CA VAL A 56 -15.07 9.20 8.04
C VAL A 56 -14.57 8.18 7.03
N ALA A 57 -15.38 7.76 6.07
CA ALA A 57 -14.97 6.85 5.00
C ALA A 57 -13.83 7.41 4.14
N TRP A 58 -13.65 8.74 4.09
CA TRP A 58 -12.54 9.37 3.41
C TRP A 58 -11.17 9.03 3.99
N ILE A 59 -11.10 8.70 5.28
CA ILE A 59 -9.87 8.22 5.95
C ILE A 59 -9.33 6.98 5.22
N PHE A 60 -10.22 6.07 4.82
CA PHE A 60 -9.86 4.86 4.11
C PHE A 60 -9.68 5.08 2.61
N THR A 61 -10.61 5.84 2.01
CA THR A 61 -10.59 6.17 0.58
C THR A 61 -9.32 6.92 0.17
N ALA A 62 -8.90 7.93 0.93
CA ALA A 62 -7.71 8.71 0.63
C ALA A 62 -6.42 7.86 0.63
N TYR A 63 -6.32 6.94 1.59
CA TYR A 63 -5.21 5.99 1.65
C TYR A 63 -5.16 5.09 0.42
N LEU A 64 -6.28 4.43 0.08
CA LEU A 64 -6.36 3.51 -1.06
C LEU A 64 -6.13 4.23 -2.39
N LEU A 65 -6.69 5.42 -2.54
CA LEU A 65 -6.54 6.24 -3.74
C LEU A 65 -5.07 6.62 -3.95
N SER A 66 -4.42 7.13 -2.91
CA SER A 66 -3.00 7.48 -2.96
C SER A 66 -2.13 6.25 -3.26
N ALA A 67 -2.38 5.11 -2.61
CA ALA A 67 -1.65 3.87 -2.85
C ALA A 67 -1.80 3.39 -4.29
N SER A 68 -3.01 3.44 -4.85
CA SER A 68 -3.28 3.02 -6.23
C SER A 68 -2.55 3.88 -7.27
N ILE A 69 -2.42 5.19 -7.00
CA ILE A 69 -1.73 6.12 -7.88
C ILE A 69 -0.21 5.93 -7.78
N VAL A 70 0.31 5.88 -6.55
CA VAL A 70 1.76 5.90 -6.32
C VAL A 70 2.42 4.58 -6.67
N THR A 71 1.75 3.45 -6.49
CA THR A 71 2.32 2.11 -6.71
C THR A 71 2.99 1.94 -8.09
N PRO A 72 2.33 2.20 -9.23
CA PRO A 72 2.96 2.06 -10.55
C PRO A 72 4.03 3.13 -10.81
N ILE A 73 3.83 4.35 -10.32
CA ILE A 73 4.78 5.46 -10.48
C ILE A 73 6.07 5.16 -9.72
N ALA A 74 5.97 4.67 -8.49
CA ALA A 74 7.12 4.36 -7.65
C ALA A 74 8.00 3.24 -8.22
N GLY A 75 7.43 2.26 -8.91
CA GLY A 75 8.19 1.26 -9.65
C GLY A 75 9.14 1.91 -10.65
N ARG A 76 8.63 2.83 -11.47
CA ARG A 76 9.43 3.57 -12.45
C ARG A 76 10.45 4.49 -11.81
N LEU A 77 10.07 5.22 -10.75
CA LEU A 77 11.01 6.04 -9.98
C LEU A 77 12.13 5.21 -9.36
N GLY A 78 11.82 4.01 -8.87
CA GLY A 78 12.80 3.06 -8.36
C GLY A 78 13.83 2.63 -9.39
N ASP A 79 13.40 2.37 -10.62
CA ASP A 79 14.30 2.02 -11.72
C ASP A 79 15.20 3.19 -12.15
N MET A 80 14.72 4.43 -12.05
CA MET A 80 15.48 5.64 -12.44
C MET A 80 16.41 6.15 -11.35
N PHE A 81 15.88 6.36 -10.15
CA PHE A 81 16.60 7.03 -9.04
C PHE A 81 17.28 6.05 -8.08
N GLY A 82 17.00 4.75 -8.24
CA GLY A 82 17.49 3.69 -7.36
C GLY A 82 16.39 3.19 -6.42
N LYS A 83 16.24 1.87 -6.37
CA LYS A 83 15.15 1.21 -5.62
C LYS A 83 15.24 1.46 -4.12
N LYS A 84 16.45 1.47 -3.54
CA LYS A 84 16.68 1.81 -2.13
C LYS A 84 16.15 3.19 -1.77
N LYS A 85 16.47 4.23 -2.55
CA LYS A 85 16.07 5.59 -2.27
C LYS A 85 14.56 5.75 -2.28
N VAL A 86 13.90 5.22 -3.33
CA VAL A 86 12.44 5.29 -3.44
C VAL A 86 11.77 4.45 -2.37
N PHE A 87 12.35 3.33 -1.98
CA PHE A 87 11.87 2.50 -0.88
C PHE A 87 11.93 3.23 0.47
N ILE A 88 13.05 3.91 0.76
CA ILE A 88 13.18 4.75 1.96
C ILE A 88 12.11 5.83 1.98
N VAL A 89 11.87 6.53 0.86
CA VAL A 89 10.83 7.55 0.75
C VAL A 89 9.44 6.95 1.01
N ALA A 90 9.15 5.78 0.46
CA ALA A 90 7.87 5.10 0.67
C ALA A 90 7.65 4.72 2.15
N VAL A 91 8.67 4.14 2.82
CA VAL A 91 8.58 3.77 4.25
C VAL A 91 8.55 5.03 5.13
N ALA A 92 9.34 6.05 4.81
CA ALA A 92 9.30 7.33 5.53
C ALA A 92 7.93 8.02 5.41
N ALA A 93 7.30 7.98 4.24
CA ALA A 93 5.96 8.52 4.04
C ALA A 93 4.91 7.80 4.90
N LEU A 94 5.03 6.46 5.09
CA LEU A 94 4.21 5.75 6.08
C LEU A 94 4.37 6.34 7.47
N GLY A 95 5.61 6.60 7.90
CA GLY A 95 5.91 7.19 9.20
C GLY A 95 5.37 8.60 9.36
N VAL A 96 5.64 9.48 8.39
CA VAL A 96 5.14 10.87 8.39
C VAL A 96 3.62 10.90 8.41
N GLY A 97 2.96 10.12 7.56
CA GLY A 97 1.51 10.03 7.53
C GLY A 97 0.93 9.46 8.83
N SER A 98 1.63 8.47 9.47
CA SER A 98 1.24 7.94 10.78
C SER A 98 1.35 9.00 11.87
N LEU A 99 2.43 9.79 11.88
CA LEU A 99 2.62 10.88 12.83
C LEU A 99 1.53 11.94 12.70
N ILE A 100 1.22 12.36 11.46
CA ILE A 100 0.14 13.34 11.21
C ILE A 100 -1.20 12.78 11.69
N ALA A 101 -1.53 11.52 11.37
CA ALA A 101 -2.77 10.88 11.79
C ALA A 101 -2.83 10.69 13.31
N ALA A 102 -1.71 10.33 13.96
CA ALA A 102 -1.61 10.17 15.41
C ALA A 102 -1.78 11.48 16.19
N LEU A 103 -1.42 12.61 15.60
CA LEU A 103 -1.56 13.94 16.20
C LEU A 103 -2.86 14.64 15.83
N SER A 104 -3.64 14.08 14.90
CA SER A 104 -4.81 14.77 14.38
C SER A 104 -6.01 14.65 15.31
N SER A 105 -6.61 15.81 15.62
CA SER A 105 -7.86 15.94 16.37
C SER A 105 -9.05 16.32 15.48
N SER A 106 -8.87 16.29 14.17
CA SER A 106 -9.90 16.63 13.19
C SER A 106 -9.75 15.83 11.90
N LEU A 107 -10.82 15.76 11.12
CA LEU A 107 -10.90 14.91 9.93
C LEU A 107 -9.90 15.32 8.82
N GLY A 108 -9.69 16.62 8.61
CA GLY A 108 -8.83 17.12 7.52
C GLY A 108 -7.38 16.62 7.62
N PRO A 109 -6.66 16.91 8.73
CA PRO A 109 -5.31 16.39 8.96
C PRO A 109 -5.25 14.85 8.94
N MET A 110 -6.27 14.17 9.48
CA MET A 110 -6.38 12.72 9.43
C MET A 110 -6.37 12.20 8.00
N ILE A 111 -7.22 12.76 7.12
CA ILE A 111 -7.28 12.40 5.69
C ILE A 111 -5.94 12.70 5.01
N ALA A 112 -5.32 13.86 5.30
CA ALA A 112 -4.02 14.21 4.74
C ALA A 112 -2.93 13.21 5.16
N GLY A 113 -2.88 12.84 6.44
CA GLY A 113 -1.99 11.81 6.95
C GLY A 113 -2.20 10.46 6.25
N ARG A 114 -3.45 10.06 6.03
CA ARG A 114 -3.81 8.83 5.32
C ARG A 114 -3.41 8.86 3.83
N ALA A 115 -3.57 10.01 3.17
CA ALA A 115 -3.11 10.18 1.80
C ALA A 115 -1.58 10.04 1.69
N ILE A 116 -0.84 10.62 2.64
CA ILE A 116 0.62 10.48 2.71
C ILE A 116 1.02 9.02 3.00
N GLN A 117 0.34 8.32 3.93
CA GLN A 117 0.56 6.90 4.18
C GLN A 117 0.35 6.03 2.94
N GLY A 118 -0.58 6.41 2.05
CA GLY A 118 -0.84 5.71 0.78
C GLY A 118 0.40 5.64 -0.13
N ILE A 119 1.37 6.56 0.00
CA ILE A 119 2.66 6.48 -0.71
C ILE A 119 3.40 5.18 -0.37
N GLY A 120 3.18 4.64 0.82
CA GLY A 120 3.68 3.33 1.22
C GLY A 120 3.17 2.15 0.39
N GLY A 121 2.17 2.32 -0.45
CA GLY A 121 1.74 1.31 -1.43
C GLY A 121 2.87 0.83 -2.34
N ALA A 122 3.93 1.63 -2.49
CA ALA A 122 5.14 1.28 -3.20
C ALA A 122 6.02 0.22 -2.50
N VAL A 123 5.82 -0.04 -1.21
CA VAL A 123 6.68 -0.93 -0.40
C VAL A 123 6.73 -2.34 -0.99
N PHE A 124 5.60 -2.94 -1.35
CA PHE A 124 5.58 -4.31 -1.89
C PHE A 124 6.23 -4.42 -3.26
N PRO A 125 5.85 -3.65 -4.29
CA PRO A 125 6.47 -3.76 -5.61
C PRO A 125 7.96 -3.46 -5.59
N LEU A 126 8.42 -2.50 -4.78
CA LEU A 126 9.84 -2.22 -4.61
C LEU A 126 10.56 -3.33 -3.84
N SER A 127 9.94 -3.95 -2.82
CA SER A 127 10.50 -5.13 -2.16
C SER A 127 10.73 -6.27 -3.14
N TYR A 128 9.76 -6.57 -4.00
CA TYR A 128 9.89 -7.61 -5.02
C TYR A 128 10.99 -7.30 -6.03
N ALA A 129 11.12 -6.03 -6.42
CA ALA A 129 12.17 -5.59 -7.32
C ALA A 129 13.57 -5.71 -6.68
N ILE A 130 13.71 -5.35 -5.40
CA ILE A 130 14.96 -5.49 -4.64
C ILE A 130 15.31 -6.97 -4.45
N ILE A 131 14.33 -7.82 -4.08
CA ILE A 131 14.54 -9.27 -3.95
C ILE A 131 15.02 -9.86 -5.28
N ARG A 132 14.42 -9.45 -6.41
CA ARG A 132 14.83 -9.95 -7.73
C ARG A 132 16.25 -9.53 -8.12
N ASP A 133 16.71 -8.37 -7.69
CA ASP A 133 18.04 -7.84 -8.01
C ASP A 133 19.14 -8.43 -7.11
N GLU A 134 18.83 -8.65 -5.82
CA GLU A 134 19.84 -8.95 -4.80
C GLU A 134 19.88 -10.44 -4.41
N PHE A 135 18.83 -11.22 -4.72
CA PHE A 135 18.78 -12.62 -4.33
C PHE A 135 19.32 -13.55 -5.42
N PRO A 136 19.96 -14.67 -5.05
CA PRO A 136 20.24 -15.73 -5.99
C PRO A 136 18.95 -16.21 -6.68
N ARG A 137 19.02 -16.50 -7.99
CA ARG A 137 17.83 -16.84 -8.82
C ARG A 137 16.93 -17.90 -8.19
N HIS A 138 17.51 -18.93 -7.57
CA HIS A 138 16.75 -20.02 -6.93
C HIS A 138 16.01 -19.60 -5.64
N LYS A 139 16.37 -18.46 -5.02
CA LYS A 139 15.74 -17.93 -3.80
C LYS A 139 14.74 -16.81 -4.05
N VAL A 140 14.69 -16.26 -5.26
CA VAL A 140 13.80 -15.12 -5.60
C VAL A 140 12.33 -15.48 -5.37
N ALA A 141 11.86 -16.61 -5.89
CA ALA A 141 10.48 -17.02 -5.74
C ALA A 141 10.07 -17.19 -4.25
N GLY A 142 10.94 -17.82 -3.45
CA GLY A 142 10.73 -17.98 -2.01
C GLY A 142 10.72 -16.64 -1.27
N GLY A 143 11.62 -15.71 -1.60
CA GLY A 143 11.66 -14.37 -1.02
C GLY A 143 10.38 -13.57 -1.31
N ILE A 144 9.90 -13.59 -2.56
CA ILE A 144 8.64 -12.96 -2.95
C ILE A 144 7.46 -13.62 -2.23
N ALA A 145 7.41 -14.94 -2.15
CA ALA A 145 6.34 -15.66 -1.47
C ALA A 145 6.25 -15.30 0.03
N ILE A 146 7.38 -15.25 0.74
CA ILE A 146 7.44 -14.85 2.15
C ILE A 146 6.95 -13.41 2.32
N THR A 147 7.46 -12.48 1.51
CA THR A 147 7.05 -11.07 1.57
C THR A 147 5.55 -10.90 1.27
N SER A 148 5.02 -11.68 0.32
CA SER A 148 3.58 -11.67 -0.01
C SER A 148 2.71 -12.28 1.11
N ALA A 149 3.18 -13.34 1.77
CA ALA A 149 2.47 -13.93 2.90
C ALA A 149 2.31 -12.94 4.06
N ILE A 150 3.29 -12.06 4.27
CA ILE A 150 3.25 -11.01 5.29
C ILE A 150 2.14 -9.98 5.02
N LEU A 151 1.78 -9.73 3.76
CA LEU A 151 0.62 -8.89 3.45
C LEU A 151 -0.67 -9.47 4.04
N GLY A 152 -0.90 -10.76 3.88
CA GLY A 152 -2.07 -11.44 4.44
C GLY A 152 -2.04 -11.51 5.97
N ILE A 153 -0.89 -11.91 6.54
CA ILE A 153 -0.70 -12.02 8.00
C ILE A 153 -0.85 -10.66 8.66
N GLY A 154 -0.20 -9.62 8.12
CA GLY A 154 -0.29 -8.27 8.65
C GLY A 154 -1.72 -7.71 8.56
N GLY A 155 -2.43 -8.02 7.45
CA GLY A 155 -3.84 -7.70 7.27
C GLY A 155 -4.73 -8.30 8.36
N GLY A 156 -4.59 -9.60 8.61
CA GLY A 156 -5.33 -10.30 9.66
C GLY A 156 -4.98 -9.80 11.07
N LEU A 157 -3.68 -9.67 11.37
CA LEU A 157 -3.23 -9.19 12.67
C LEU A 157 -3.71 -7.76 12.97
N GLY A 158 -3.76 -6.88 11.98
CA GLY A 158 -4.25 -5.52 12.20
C GLY A 158 -5.71 -5.48 12.62
N ILE A 159 -6.57 -6.28 11.98
CA ILE A 159 -7.98 -6.38 12.38
C ILE A 159 -8.10 -6.87 13.82
N VAL A 160 -7.39 -7.96 14.16
CA VAL A 160 -7.43 -8.55 15.51
C VAL A 160 -6.87 -7.59 16.59
N LEU A 161 -5.78 -6.88 16.28
CA LEU A 161 -5.16 -5.96 17.23
C LEU A 161 -5.94 -4.65 17.43
N SER A 162 -6.78 -4.26 16.48
CA SER A 162 -7.58 -3.03 16.57
C SER A 162 -8.49 -3.03 17.78
N GLY A 163 -9.22 -4.13 18.04
CA GLY A 163 -10.12 -4.27 19.18
C GLY A 163 -9.44 -4.05 20.53
N PRO A 164 -8.43 -4.85 20.92
CA PRO A 164 -7.68 -4.68 22.17
C PRO A 164 -7.04 -3.28 22.33
N ILE A 165 -6.54 -2.68 21.24
CA ILE A 165 -5.97 -1.33 21.32
C ILE A 165 -7.09 -0.32 21.65
N LEU A 166 -8.24 -0.38 21.02
CA LEU A 166 -9.36 0.53 21.24
C LEU A 166 -10.05 0.33 22.58
N SER A 167 -9.98 -0.87 23.18
CA SER A 167 -10.58 -1.14 24.51
C SER A 167 -9.81 -0.51 25.66
N VAL A 168 -8.52 -0.24 25.49
CA VAL A 168 -7.64 0.29 26.56
C VAL A 168 -7.09 1.68 26.21
N LEU A 169 -6.92 1.99 24.93
CA LEU A 169 -6.25 3.18 24.43
C LEU A 169 -7.15 3.94 23.45
N SER A 170 -6.84 5.22 23.22
CA SER A 170 -7.53 6.02 22.19
C SER A 170 -7.15 5.56 20.78
N TYR A 171 -7.99 5.89 19.79
CA TYR A 171 -7.74 5.56 18.37
C TYR A 171 -6.40 6.10 17.84
N HIS A 172 -5.83 7.13 18.46
CA HIS A 172 -4.52 7.69 18.09
C HIS A 172 -3.40 6.64 18.16
N TRP A 173 -3.52 5.66 19.09
CA TRP A 173 -2.54 4.59 19.26
C TRP A 173 -2.50 3.60 18.10
N LEU A 174 -3.55 3.53 17.29
CA LEU A 174 -3.54 2.78 16.02
C LEU A 174 -2.53 3.35 15.01
N PHE A 175 -2.11 4.59 15.21
CA PHE A 175 -1.11 5.28 14.40
C PHE A 175 0.23 5.42 15.14
N TRP A 176 0.23 5.65 16.47
CA TRP A 176 1.45 5.76 17.26
C TRP A 176 2.25 4.46 17.29
N ILE A 177 1.62 3.33 17.55
CA ILE A 177 2.31 2.02 17.59
C ILE A 177 3.02 1.73 16.28
N PRO A 178 2.33 1.76 15.11
CA PRO A 178 3.01 1.59 13.84
C PRO A 178 4.07 2.66 13.55
N PHE A 179 3.88 3.90 13.96
CA PHE A 179 4.87 4.96 13.79
C PHE A 179 6.23 4.59 14.39
N PHE A 180 6.27 4.14 15.62
CA PHE A 180 7.53 3.72 16.27
C PHE A 180 8.17 2.53 15.55
N VAL A 181 7.36 1.56 15.14
CA VAL A 181 7.86 0.39 14.38
C VAL A 181 8.40 0.83 13.00
N ILE A 182 7.75 1.78 12.34
CA ILE A 182 8.21 2.33 11.06
C ILE A 182 9.53 3.10 11.22
N CYS A 183 9.70 3.86 12.30
CA CYS A 183 10.98 4.53 12.57
C CYS A 183 12.13 3.52 12.63
N LEU A 184 11.94 2.40 13.33
CA LEU A 184 12.93 1.32 13.35
C LEU A 184 13.12 0.68 11.97
N ALA A 185 12.03 0.47 11.23
CA ALA A 185 12.09 -0.07 9.88
C ALA A 185 12.86 0.84 8.91
N VAL A 186 12.68 2.17 8.99
CA VAL A 186 13.44 3.14 8.18
C VAL A 186 14.93 3.02 8.47
N VAL A 187 15.32 2.97 9.74
CA VAL A 187 16.73 2.79 10.13
C VAL A 187 17.27 1.47 9.58
N ALA A 188 16.53 0.37 9.75
CA ALA A 188 16.92 -0.93 9.21
C ALA A 188 17.09 -0.90 7.69
N VAL A 189 16.17 -0.25 6.96
CA VAL A 189 16.24 -0.10 5.49
C VAL A 189 17.50 0.68 5.08
N ILE A 190 17.80 1.78 5.76
CA ILE A 190 18.99 2.59 5.47
C ILE A 190 20.29 1.77 5.64
N LEU A 191 20.35 0.96 6.69
CA LEU A 191 21.55 0.19 7.04
C LEU A 191 21.69 -1.09 6.22
N VAL A 192 20.59 -1.79 5.95
CA VAL A 192 20.60 -3.17 5.42
C VAL A 192 20.39 -3.22 3.92
N VAL A 193 19.49 -2.39 3.36
CA VAL A 193 19.16 -2.44 1.93
C VAL A 193 20.31 -1.87 1.11
N PRO A 194 20.88 -2.64 0.16
CA PRO A 194 21.97 -2.14 -0.69
C PRO A 194 21.44 -1.14 -1.72
N GLU A 195 22.32 -0.26 -2.20
CA GLU A 195 21.97 0.64 -3.30
C GLU A 195 21.86 -0.15 -4.62
N SER A 196 20.89 0.21 -5.45
CA SER A 196 20.65 -0.47 -6.73
C SER A 196 21.83 -0.33 -7.68
N LYS A 197 22.36 -1.46 -8.14
CA LYS A 197 23.49 -1.51 -9.09
C LYS A 197 23.09 -1.09 -10.51
N HIS A 198 21.84 -1.34 -10.88
CA HIS A 198 21.29 -1.02 -12.20
C HIS A 198 20.30 0.12 -12.08
N ARG A 199 20.58 1.22 -12.71
CA ARG A 199 19.65 2.34 -12.91
C ARG A 199 19.36 2.44 -14.40
N SER A 200 18.10 2.37 -14.76
CA SER A 200 17.71 2.67 -16.13
C SER A 200 17.65 4.20 -16.27
N GLY A 201 18.57 4.76 -17.06
CA GLY A 201 18.44 6.16 -17.46
C GLY A 201 17.09 6.38 -18.15
N GLY A 202 16.59 7.62 -18.16
CA GLY A 202 15.37 7.96 -18.87
C GLY A 202 14.57 9.04 -18.14
N THR A 203 13.42 9.38 -18.71
CA THR A 203 12.47 10.34 -18.15
C THR A 203 11.21 9.61 -17.69
N VAL A 204 10.48 10.21 -16.74
CA VAL A 204 9.14 9.74 -16.38
C VAL A 204 8.16 10.27 -17.43
N ASN A 205 7.31 9.42 -17.96
CA ASN A 205 6.18 9.86 -18.75
C ASN A 205 5.12 10.50 -17.83
N TRP A 206 5.33 11.79 -17.52
CA TRP A 206 4.43 12.52 -16.62
C TRP A 206 2.99 12.62 -17.13
N LEU A 207 2.82 12.67 -18.47
CA LEU A 207 1.50 12.62 -19.08
C LEU A 207 0.83 11.26 -18.82
N GLY A 208 1.55 10.16 -19.02
CA GLY A 208 1.08 8.82 -18.68
C GLY A 208 0.74 8.69 -17.20
N ALA A 209 1.59 9.24 -16.30
CA ALA A 209 1.34 9.25 -14.87
C ALA A 209 0.08 10.06 -14.50
N ALA A 210 -0.11 11.24 -15.09
CA ALA A 210 -1.28 12.08 -14.84
C ALA A 210 -2.58 11.41 -15.33
N LEU A 211 -2.56 10.82 -16.53
CA LEU A 211 -3.71 10.10 -17.08
C LEU A 211 -4.03 8.85 -16.25
N LEU A 212 -3.01 8.07 -15.84
CA LEU A 212 -3.16 6.93 -14.94
C LEU A 212 -3.82 7.35 -13.63
N SER A 213 -3.30 8.40 -13.00
CA SER A 213 -3.85 8.95 -11.77
C SER A 213 -5.28 9.44 -11.97
N GLY A 214 -5.54 10.17 -13.03
CA GLY A 214 -6.85 10.74 -13.34
C GLY A 214 -7.94 9.69 -13.49
N TRP A 215 -7.72 8.65 -14.31
CA TRP A 215 -8.75 7.62 -14.49
C TRP A 215 -8.95 6.77 -13.22
N LEU A 216 -7.87 6.47 -12.46
CA LEU A 216 -8.00 5.78 -11.17
C LEU A 216 -8.78 6.60 -10.15
N VAL A 217 -8.49 7.91 -10.05
CA VAL A 217 -9.26 8.83 -9.19
C VAL A 217 -10.73 8.83 -9.57
N CYS A 218 -11.06 9.04 -10.84
CA CYS A 218 -12.44 9.07 -11.31
C CYS A 218 -13.16 7.73 -11.04
N LEU A 219 -12.52 6.60 -11.33
CA LEU A 219 -13.08 5.28 -11.09
C LEU A 219 -13.34 5.03 -9.60
N LEU A 220 -12.31 5.23 -8.76
CA LEU A 220 -12.40 4.94 -7.33
C LEU A 220 -13.34 5.90 -6.61
N LEU A 221 -13.40 7.18 -6.99
CA LEU A 221 -14.39 8.12 -6.48
C LEU A 221 -15.80 7.74 -6.90
N GLY A 222 -15.99 7.36 -8.17
CA GLY A 222 -17.28 6.91 -8.67
C GLY A 222 -17.81 5.71 -7.88
N VAL A 223 -16.96 4.72 -7.60
CA VAL A 223 -17.29 3.55 -6.78
C VAL A 223 -17.53 3.93 -5.33
N SER A 224 -16.64 4.71 -4.72
CA SER A 224 -16.71 5.09 -3.30
C SER A 224 -17.93 5.95 -2.99
N GLN A 225 -18.27 6.89 -3.86
CA GLN A 225 -19.37 7.84 -3.66
C GLN A 225 -20.68 7.41 -4.30
N GLY A 226 -20.68 6.37 -5.12
CA GLY A 226 -21.87 5.92 -5.84
C GLY A 226 -23.05 5.60 -4.91
N ARG A 227 -22.80 5.06 -3.71
CA ARG A 227 -23.84 4.80 -2.72
C ARG A 227 -24.42 6.10 -2.14
N THR A 228 -23.61 7.13 -1.93
CA THR A 228 -24.02 8.41 -1.33
C THR A 228 -24.69 9.34 -2.33
N TRP A 229 -24.14 9.43 -3.54
CA TRP A 229 -24.68 10.32 -4.60
C TRP A 229 -25.76 9.66 -5.44
N GLY A 230 -25.92 8.34 -5.31
CA GLY A 230 -26.76 7.50 -6.16
C GLY A 230 -26.01 7.01 -7.39
N TRP A 231 -26.12 5.71 -7.66
CA TRP A 231 -25.46 5.05 -8.81
C TRP A 231 -25.89 5.61 -10.16
N ALA A 232 -27.16 6.06 -10.27
CA ALA A 232 -27.72 6.66 -11.48
C ALA A 232 -27.59 8.18 -11.55
N SER A 233 -26.90 8.81 -10.58
CA SER A 233 -26.70 10.27 -10.59
C SER A 233 -25.76 10.70 -11.71
N GLY A 234 -26.01 11.88 -12.30
CA GLY A 234 -25.15 12.45 -13.33
C GLY A 234 -23.69 12.62 -12.88
N ARG A 235 -23.45 12.83 -11.56
CA ARG A 235 -22.10 12.92 -10.98
C ARG A 235 -21.38 11.58 -11.04
N THR A 236 -22.03 10.51 -10.61
CA THR A 236 -21.46 9.15 -10.60
C THR A 236 -21.21 8.64 -12.02
N ILE A 237 -22.22 8.80 -12.90
CA ILE A 237 -22.10 8.42 -14.33
C ILE A 237 -21.00 9.26 -15.00
N GLY A 238 -20.94 10.56 -14.73
CA GLY A 238 -19.90 11.45 -15.26
C GLY A 238 -18.48 11.01 -14.87
N LEU A 239 -18.29 10.56 -13.61
CA LEU A 239 -17.00 10.02 -13.16
C LEU A 239 -16.64 8.71 -13.88
N PHE A 240 -17.58 7.80 -14.08
CA PHE A 240 -17.31 6.56 -14.83
C PHE A 240 -17.01 6.82 -16.31
N VAL A 241 -17.73 7.74 -16.94
CA VAL A 241 -17.43 8.16 -18.31
C VAL A 241 -16.05 8.81 -18.40
N ALA A 242 -15.73 9.73 -17.48
CA ALA A 242 -14.41 10.36 -17.40
C ALA A 242 -13.31 9.31 -17.18
N ALA A 243 -13.52 8.34 -16.27
CA ALA A 243 -12.60 7.25 -16.05
C ALA A 243 -12.37 6.42 -17.33
N ALA A 244 -13.43 6.07 -18.05
CA ALA A 244 -13.32 5.31 -19.30
C ALA A 244 -12.57 6.09 -20.41
N VAL A 245 -12.87 7.39 -20.57
CA VAL A 245 -12.20 8.25 -21.55
C VAL A 245 -10.72 8.43 -21.20
N LEU A 246 -10.41 8.74 -19.93
CA LEU A 246 -9.03 8.90 -19.47
C LEU A 246 -8.25 7.59 -19.58
N ALA A 247 -8.84 6.45 -19.23
CA ALA A 247 -8.20 5.13 -19.37
C ALA A 247 -7.91 4.80 -20.86
N ALA A 248 -8.86 5.04 -21.76
CA ALA A 248 -8.65 4.84 -23.18
C ALA A 248 -7.55 5.76 -23.76
N THR A 249 -7.51 7.01 -23.29
CA THR A 249 -6.46 7.98 -23.66
C THR A 249 -5.11 7.53 -23.11
N TRP A 250 -5.08 7.11 -21.85
CA TRP A 250 -3.87 6.59 -21.19
C TRP A 250 -3.29 5.39 -21.95
N ILE A 251 -4.10 4.40 -22.31
CA ILE A 251 -3.66 3.24 -23.09
C ILE A 251 -3.03 3.68 -24.42
N LYS A 252 -3.64 4.64 -25.13
CA LYS A 252 -3.09 5.15 -26.39
C LYS A 252 -1.77 5.90 -26.20
N VAL A 253 -1.64 6.68 -25.14
CA VAL A 253 -0.41 7.42 -24.80
C VAL A 253 0.71 6.46 -24.41
N GLU A 254 0.43 5.46 -23.57
CA GLU A 254 1.42 4.45 -23.15
C GLU A 254 1.86 3.57 -24.33
N ASP A 255 0.93 3.16 -25.21
CA ASP A 255 1.24 2.32 -26.39
C ASP A 255 2.17 3.04 -27.39
N ARG A 256 2.14 4.38 -27.43
CA ARG A 256 2.97 5.22 -28.29
C ARG A 256 4.20 5.80 -27.62
N SER A 257 4.29 5.71 -26.29
CA SER A 257 5.40 6.28 -25.55
C SER A 257 6.70 5.48 -25.77
N PRO A 258 7.82 6.14 -26.07
CA PRO A 258 9.13 5.47 -26.12
C PRO A 258 9.59 5.01 -24.72
N VAL A 259 9.04 5.60 -23.66
CA VAL A 259 9.37 5.29 -22.27
C VAL A 259 8.04 5.15 -21.48
N PRO A 260 7.29 4.05 -21.68
CA PRO A 260 6.02 3.86 -21.02
C PRO A 260 6.22 3.59 -19.51
N LEU A 261 5.26 4.02 -18.69
CA LEU A 261 5.15 3.60 -17.28
C LEU A 261 4.73 2.14 -17.19
N VAL A 262 3.80 1.75 -18.06
CA VAL A 262 3.27 0.39 -18.16
C VAL A 262 3.40 -0.08 -19.60
N ASP A 263 4.16 -1.12 -19.84
CA ASP A 263 4.34 -1.70 -21.17
C ASP A 263 3.05 -2.42 -21.62
N MET A 264 2.29 -1.77 -22.52
CA MET A 264 1.03 -2.31 -23.04
C MET A 264 1.22 -3.59 -23.86
N ARG A 265 2.39 -3.79 -24.49
CA ARG A 265 2.70 -5.04 -25.20
C ARG A 265 2.85 -6.19 -24.23
N MET A 266 3.48 -5.94 -23.07
CA MET A 266 3.58 -6.93 -22.01
C MET A 266 2.20 -7.23 -21.42
N MET A 267 1.37 -6.23 -21.17
CA MET A 267 0.01 -6.38 -20.63
C MET A 267 -0.90 -7.23 -21.53
N ARG A 268 -0.71 -7.18 -22.86
CA ARG A 268 -1.48 -8.00 -23.81
C ARG A 268 -1.08 -9.48 -23.82
N ARG A 269 0.06 -9.86 -23.20
CA ARG A 269 0.48 -11.28 -23.14
C ARG A 269 -0.49 -12.06 -22.25
N ARG A 270 -0.93 -13.24 -22.71
CA ARG A 270 -1.89 -14.08 -21.99
C ARG A 270 -1.49 -14.37 -20.56
N ALA A 271 -0.22 -14.74 -20.33
CA ALA A 271 0.27 -15.01 -18.98
C ALA A 271 0.16 -13.79 -18.04
N VAL A 272 0.33 -12.55 -18.54
CA VAL A 272 0.30 -11.33 -17.73
C VAL A 272 -1.14 -10.95 -17.39
N TRP A 273 -2.04 -10.84 -18.40
CA TRP A 273 -3.40 -10.42 -18.11
C TRP A 273 -4.19 -11.46 -17.30
N THR A 274 -3.95 -12.77 -17.52
CA THR A 274 -4.60 -13.82 -16.71
C THR A 274 -4.11 -13.79 -15.26
N THR A 275 -2.81 -13.56 -15.03
CA THR A 275 -2.27 -13.40 -13.66
C THR A 275 -2.82 -12.14 -13.00
N ASN A 276 -2.89 -11.02 -13.71
CA ASN A 276 -3.47 -9.79 -13.17
C ASN A 276 -4.95 -9.95 -12.83
N LEU A 277 -5.73 -10.61 -13.69
CA LEU A 277 -7.13 -10.91 -13.42
C LEU A 277 -7.29 -11.82 -12.19
N ALA A 278 -6.50 -12.90 -12.11
CA ALA A 278 -6.51 -13.79 -10.96
C ALA A 278 -6.15 -13.04 -9.66
N THR A 279 -5.10 -12.19 -9.70
CA THR A 279 -4.70 -11.39 -8.54
C THR A 279 -5.79 -10.39 -8.14
N MET A 280 -6.46 -9.77 -9.11
CA MET A 280 -7.60 -8.88 -8.85
C MET A 280 -8.75 -9.62 -8.16
N LEU A 281 -9.12 -10.80 -8.64
CA LEU A 281 -10.19 -11.62 -8.04
C LEU A 281 -9.82 -12.11 -6.64
N ILE A 282 -8.57 -12.54 -6.43
CA ILE A 282 -8.06 -12.93 -5.11
C ILE A 282 -8.09 -11.73 -4.16
N GLY A 283 -7.61 -10.56 -4.60
CA GLY A 283 -7.63 -9.34 -3.83
C GLY A 283 -9.05 -8.93 -3.44
N PHE A 284 -9.99 -8.98 -4.37
CA PHE A 284 -11.41 -8.72 -4.11
C PHE A 284 -11.98 -9.67 -3.05
N GLY A 285 -11.76 -10.99 -3.21
CA GLY A 285 -12.22 -12.00 -2.23
C GLY A 285 -11.60 -11.81 -0.85
N MET A 286 -10.29 -11.51 -0.80
CA MET A 286 -9.58 -11.28 0.47
C MET A 286 -10.12 -10.05 1.20
N PHE A 287 -10.29 -8.91 0.51
CA PHE A 287 -10.85 -7.69 1.10
C PHE A 287 -12.31 -7.84 1.50
N ALA A 288 -13.12 -8.52 0.68
CA ALA A 288 -14.50 -8.82 1.03
C ALA A 288 -14.58 -9.67 2.30
N SER A 289 -13.72 -10.68 2.44
CA SER A 289 -13.67 -11.53 3.64
C SER A 289 -13.23 -10.73 4.87
N PHE A 290 -12.19 -9.90 4.75
CA PHE A 290 -11.74 -9.07 5.87
C PHE A 290 -12.79 -8.07 6.36
N LEU A 291 -13.65 -7.58 5.48
CA LEU A 291 -14.71 -6.63 5.83
C LEU A 291 -15.97 -7.33 6.32
N LEU A 292 -16.40 -8.40 5.64
CA LEU A 292 -17.70 -9.02 5.89
C LEU A 292 -17.68 -10.03 7.03
N VAL A 293 -16.57 -10.77 7.21
CA VAL A 293 -16.51 -11.82 8.24
C VAL A 293 -16.65 -11.24 9.65
N PRO A 294 -15.92 -10.17 10.07
CA PRO A 294 -16.14 -9.56 11.37
C PRO A 294 -17.57 -9.05 11.56
N GLN A 295 -18.12 -8.36 10.56
CA GLN A 295 -19.48 -7.86 10.61
C GLN A 295 -20.52 -9.00 10.78
N PHE A 296 -20.30 -10.11 10.07
CA PHE A 296 -21.17 -11.29 10.17
C PHE A 296 -21.10 -11.93 11.57
N VAL A 297 -19.93 -11.96 12.19
CA VAL A 297 -19.73 -12.50 13.54
C VAL A 297 -20.43 -11.63 14.60
N GLU A 298 -20.40 -10.31 14.45
CA GLU A 298 -20.99 -9.36 15.38
C GLU A 298 -22.54 -9.26 15.27
N ILE A 299 -23.13 -9.70 14.14
CA ILE A 299 -24.58 -9.64 13.96
C ILE A 299 -25.29 -10.49 15.02
N PRO A 300 -26.31 -9.92 15.75
CA PRO A 300 -27.02 -10.66 16.77
C PRO A 300 -27.71 -11.91 16.23
N THR A 301 -27.70 -13.00 17.00
CA THR A 301 -28.37 -14.27 16.67
C THR A 301 -29.88 -14.13 16.48
N SER A 302 -30.50 -13.07 17.06
CA SER A 302 -31.92 -12.75 16.90
C SER A 302 -32.33 -12.44 15.46
N THR A 303 -31.39 -12.12 14.59
CA THR A 303 -31.64 -11.86 13.15
C THR A 303 -31.78 -13.13 12.31
N GLY A 304 -31.54 -14.32 12.89
CA GLY A 304 -31.53 -15.61 12.20
C GLY A 304 -30.25 -15.92 11.43
N TYR A 305 -29.30 -15.01 11.38
CA TYR A 305 -27.94 -15.17 10.86
C TYR A 305 -26.98 -14.33 11.71
N GLY A 306 -25.71 -14.75 11.78
CA GLY A 306 -24.73 -14.15 12.68
C GLY A 306 -24.52 -14.94 13.96
N PHE A 307 -23.42 -14.68 14.65
CA PHE A 307 -23.02 -15.41 15.85
C PHE A 307 -23.23 -14.64 17.15
N GLY A 308 -23.48 -13.32 17.09
CA GLY A 308 -23.71 -12.47 18.25
C GLY A 308 -22.51 -12.34 19.18
N ALA A 309 -21.29 -12.47 18.63
CA ALA A 309 -20.05 -12.46 19.42
C ALA A 309 -19.50 -11.06 19.59
#